data_c0f50804529999139f5265edb051f711
#
_entry.id   c0f50804529999139f5265edb051f711
#
_cell.length_a   1.000
_cell.length_b   1.000
_cell.length_c   1.000
_cell.angle_alpha   90.00
_cell.angle_beta   90.00
_cell.angle_gamma   90.00
#
_symmetry.space_group_name_H-M   'P 1'
#
loop_
_entity.id
_entity.type
_entity.pdbx_description
1 polymer ?
#
loop_
_entity_poly.entity_id
_entity_poly.type
_entity_poly.pdbx_seq_one_letter_code
_entity_poly.pdbx_strand_id
1 'polypeptide(L)'
;ISYYVGSLGGAGATAYIGLHEVGQIQAGQTVVVSAAAGATGSMAGQIAKLCGCKVIGIVGSDKKAQLIMDQFGFDAAINYQTDDITAAVKTLAPEGADIYFDNVGGPVLNAMLPAMKVYGRIIGCGMISDYNRTDNPNPITNLWEMVSRQLTMQGFLLPTYQAKVPAAMAQLEEWIGSGKIIVIENITEGFANTPKAFCDLMSGKTVGKALVKIDH
;
A
#
# COMPACT_ATOMS: atom_id res chain seq x y z
N ILE A 1 -14.82 15.07 -9.26
CA ILE A 1 -15.41 14.82 -7.90
C ILE A 1 -14.93 13.48 -7.36
N SER A 2 -14.92 12.39 -8.16
CA SER A 2 -14.52 11.05 -7.72
C SER A 2 -13.12 11.03 -7.07
N TYR A 3 -12.16 11.76 -7.61
CA TYR A 3 -10.81 11.86 -7.04
C TYR A 3 -10.78 12.32 -5.58
N TYR A 4 -11.67 13.24 -5.17
CA TYR A 4 -11.74 13.71 -3.78
C TYR A 4 -12.31 12.67 -2.82
N VAL A 5 -13.14 11.74 -3.30
CA VAL A 5 -13.60 10.56 -2.53
C VAL A 5 -12.56 9.44 -2.55
N GLY A 6 -11.66 9.46 -3.52
CA GLY A 6 -10.64 8.44 -3.80
C GLY A 6 -9.22 8.90 -3.49
N SER A 7 -8.46 9.06 -4.56
CA SER A 7 -7.00 9.25 -4.51
C SER A 7 -6.57 10.61 -3.99
N LEU A 8 -7.36 11.68 -4.23
CA LEU A 8 -7.17 12.98 -3.58
C LEU A 8 -7.77 13.04 -2.16
N GLY A 9 -8.57 12.04 -1.76
CA GLY A 9 -9.17 11.97 -0.44
C GLY A 9 -8.31 11.18 0.55
N GLY A 10 -9.02 10.38 1.38
CA GLY A 10 -8.38 9.62 2.46
C GLY A 10 -7.26 8.68 2.01
N ALA A 11 -7.39 8.01 0.85
CA ALA A 11 -6.39 7.04 0.40
C ALA A 11 -5.04 7.69 0.06
N GLY A 12 -5.06 8.79 -0.71
CA GLY A 12 -3.84 9.52 -1.06
C GLY A 12 -3.21 10.20 0.14
N ALA A 13 -4.01 10.91 0.96
CA ALA A 13 -3.51 11.55 2.18
C ALA A 13 -2.90 10.53 3.15
N THR A 14 -3.51 9.33 3.30
CA THR A 14 -2.96 8.23 4.10
C THR A 14 -1.61 7.77 3.55
N ALA A 15 -1.51 7.56 2.26
CA ALA A 15 -0.26 7.16 1.62
C ALA A 15 0.85 8.22 1.81
N TYR A 16 0.54 9.48 1.57
CA TYR A 16 1.48 10.60 1.72
C TYR A 16 1.98 10.72 3.17
N ILE A 17 1.06 10.80 4.12
CA ILE A 17 1.39 10.95 5.54
C ILE A 17 2.11 9.69 6.08
N GLY A 18 1.65 8.50 5.72
CA GLY A 18 2.32 7.27 6.10
C GLY A 18 3.79 7.25 5.67
N LEU A 19 4.09 7.63 4.43
CA LEU A 19 5.46 7.65 3.93
C LEU A 19 6.31 8.78 4.56
N HIS A 20 5.79 10.01 4.61
CA HIS A 20 6.59 11.16 5.05
C HIS A 20 6.71 11.27 6.58
N GLU A 21 5.60 11.13 7.31
CA GLU A 21 5.58 11.35 8.77
C GLU A 21 5.96 10.11 9.56
N VAL A 22 5.47 8.94 9.15
CA VAL A 22 5.70 7.67 9.85
C VAL A 22 6.93 6.97 9.28
N GLY A 23 6.99 6.81 7.96
CA GLY A 23 8.08 6.16 7.25
C GLY A 23 9.36 6.98 7.20
N GLN A 24 9.26 8.31 7.27
CA GLN A 24 10.40 9.23 7.10
C GLN A 24 11.21 8.93 5.83
N ILE A 25 10.46 8.76 4.74
CA ILE A 25 11.00 8.31 3.45
C ILE A 25 12.13 9.21 2.94
N GLN A 26 13.17 8.60 2.40
CA GLN A 26 14.32 9.28 1.81
C GLN A 26 14.68 8.67 0.45
N ALA A 27 15.22 9.50 -0.44
CA ALA A 27 15.66 9.04 -1.75
C ALA A 27 16.74 7.94 -1.63
N GLY A 28 16.71 6.98 -2.56
CA GLY A 28 17.62 5.84 -2.59
C GLY A 28 17.22 4.65 -1.74
N GLN A 29 16.18 4.78 -0.90
CA GLN A 29 15.65 3.67 -0.11
C GLN A 29 14.89 2.65 -0.97
N THR A 30 14.80 1.42 -0.47
CA THR A 30 13.91 0.39 -0.99
C THR A 30 12.63 0.36 -0.18
N VAL A 31 11.50 0.60 -0.86
CA VAL A 31 10.15 0.59 -0.28
C VAL A 31 9.39 -0.62 -0.80
N VAL A 32 8.87 -1.44 0.10
CA VAL A 32 7.94 -2.53 -0.25
C VAL A 32 6.53 -2.10 0.15
N VAL A 33 5.55 -2.34 -0.72
CA VAL A 33 4.15 -1.95 -0.47
C VAL A 33 3.25 -3.16 -0.62
N SER A 34 2.49 -3.54 0.40
CA SER A 34 1.47 -4.58 0.29
C SER A 34 0.13 -4.03 -0.21
N ALA A 35 -0.70 -4.90 -0.82
CA ALA A 35 -1.90 -4.51 -1.56
C ALA A 35 -1.62 -3.36 -2.56
N ALA A 36 -0.50 -3.47 -3.27
CA ALA A 36 0.09 -2.41 -4.08
C ALA A 36 -0.78 -1.93 -5.25
N ALA A 37 -1.73 -2.75 -5.71
CA ALA A 37 -2.71 -2.37 -6.73
C ALA A 37 -4.00 -1.76 -6.15
N GLY A 38 -4.14 -1.66 -4.83
CA GLY A 38 -5.30 -1.07 -4.15
C GLY A 38 -5.21 0.46 -4.07
N ALA A 39 -6.27 1.09 -3.54
CA ALA A 39 -6.38 2.55 -3.49
C ALA A 39 -5.20 3.23 -2.78
N THR A 40 -4.88 2.81 -1.55
CA THR A 40 -3.77 3.39 -0.78
C THR A 40 -2.41 2.87 -1.26
N GLY A 41 -2.31 1.57 -1.58
CA GLY A 41 -1.05 0.96 -2.01
C GLY A 41 -0.52 1.54 -3.33
N SER A 42 -1.39 1.78 -4.32
CA SER A 42 -1.00 2.39 -5.60
C SER A 42 -0.50 3.83 -5.42
N MET A 43 -1.13 4.59 -4.52
CA MET A 43 -0.66 5.93 -4.17
C MET A 43 0.68 5.88 -3.44
N ALA A 44 0.82 5.00 -2.44
CA ALA A 44 2.05 4.86 -1.67
C ALA A 44 3.25 4.52 -2.56
N GLY A 45 3.10 3.57 -3.49
CA GLY A 45 4.19 3.21 -4.38
C GLY A 45 4.57 4.33 -5.35
N GLN A 46 3.60 5.00 -5.96
CA GLN A 46 3.88 6.12 -6.86
C GLN A 46 4.53 7.30 -6.13
N ILE A 47 4.07 7.64 -4.93
CA ILE A 47 4.69 8.66 -4.08
C ILE A 47 6.14 8.27 -3.77
N ALA A 48 6.40 7.01 -3.39
CA ALA A 48 7.75 6.53 -3.13
C ALA A 48 8.65 6.61 -4.38
N LYS A 49 8.10 6.34 -5.58
CA LYS A 49 8.83 6.57 -6.85
C LYS A 49 9.20 8.04 -7.04
N LEU A 50 8.26 8.96 -6.79
CA LEU A 50 8.51 10.40 -6.89
C LEU A 50 9.54 10.89 -5.86
N CYS A 51 9.64 10.22 -4.71
CA CYS A 51 10.69 10.46 -3.70
C CYS A 51 12.06 9.85 -4.07
N GLY A 52 12.19 9.22 -5.24
CA GLY A 52 13.46 8.63 -5.70
C GLY A 52 13.80 7.27 -5.07
N CYS A 53 12.80 6.53 -4.64
CA CYS A 53 12.96 5.20 -4.06
C CYS A 53 12.89 4.07 -5.10
N LYS A 54 13.50 2.94 -4.79
CA LYS A 54 13.18 1.67 -5.42
C LYS A 54 11.90 1.12 -4.81
N VAL A 55 10.92 0.74 -5.63
CA VAL A 55 9.60 0.31 -5.15
C VAL A 55 9.26 -1.09 -5.61
N ILE A 56 8.93 -1.96 -4.66
CA ILE A 56 8.49 -3.33 -4.89
C ILE A 56 7.05 -3.46 -4.41
N GLY A 57 6.15 -3.93 -5.27
CA GLY A 57 4.74 -4.11 -4.93
C GLY A 57 4.38 -5.56 -4.65
N ILE A 58 3.63 -5.83 -3.58
CA ILE A 58 3.05 -7.15 -3.31
C ILE A 58 1.59 -7.12 -3.71
N VAL A 59 1.20 -8.03 -4.61
CA VAL A 59 -0.14 -8.13 -5.21
C VAL A 59 -0.61 -9.58 -5.25
N GLY A 60 -1.90 -9.80 -5.58
CA GLY A 60 -2.51 -11.14 -5.58
C GLY A 60 -2.74 -11.73 -6.97
N SER A 61 -2.10 -11.23 -8.02
CA SER A 61 -2.15 -11.85 -9.37
C SER A 61 -1.10 -11.28 -10.28
N ASP A 62 -0.68 -12.05 -11.30
CA ASP A 62 0.27 -11.61 -12.31
C ASP A 62 -0.24 -10.41 -13.12
N LYS A 63 -1.56 -10.38 -13.39
CA LYS A 63 -2.18 -9.23 -14.06
C LYS A 63 -1.99 -7.93 -13.26
N LYS A 64 -2.12 -7.98 -11.94
CA LYS A 64 -1.86 -6.82 -11.07
C LYS A 64 -0.37 -6.51 -10.96
N ALA A 65 0.48 -7.54 -10.96
CA ALA A 65 1.93 -7.37 -10.99
C ALA A 65 2.37 -6.59 -12.24
N GLN A 66 1.90 -7.02 -13.40
CA GLN A 66 2.18 -6.32 -14.66
C GLN A 66 1.66 -4.88 -14.65
N LEU A 67 0.41 -4.69 -14.18
CA LEU A 67 -0.23 -3.37 -14.14
C LEU A 67 0.55 -2.37 -13.29
N ILE A 68 1.00 -2.75 -12.08
CA ILE A 68 1.71 -1.80 -11.21
C ILE A 68 3.10 -1.43 -11.75
N MET A 69 3.74 -2.32 -12.47
CA MET A 69 5.01 -2.03 -13.16
C MET A 69 4.78 -1.13 -14.36
N ASP A 70 3.84 -1.46 -15.24
CA ASP A 70 3.63 -0.75 -16.50
C ASP A 70 3.00 0.64 -16.31
N GLN A 71 2.05 0.77 -15.38
CA GLN A 71 1.29 2.00 -15.23
C GLN A 71 1.72 2.86 -14.04
N PHE A 72 2.13 2.24 -12.93
CA PHE A 72 2.51 2.99 -11.72
C PHE A 72 4.03 3.14 -11.56
N GLY A 73 4.82 2.54 -12.47
CA GLY A 73 6.28 2.67 -12.48
C GLY A 73 6.99 1.97 -11.32
N PHE A 74 6.37 0.94 -10.72
CA PHE A 74 7.05 0.09 -9.75
C PHE A 74 8.23 -0.63 -10.39
N ASP A 75 9.33 -0.78 -9.66
CA ASP A 75 10.54 -1.45 -10.19
C ASP A 75 10.41 -2.96 -10.24
N ALA A 76 9.55 -3.54 -9.38
CA ALA A 76 9.26 -4.96 -9.36
C ALA A 76 7.92 -5.25 -8.68
N ALA A 77 7.39 -6.44 -8.91
CA ALA A 77 6.17 -6.93 -8.29
C ALA A 77 6.34 -8.38 -7.83
N ILE A 78 5.66 -8.73 -6.74
CA ILE A 78 5.63 -10.06 -6.13
C ILE A 78 4.17 -10.51 -6.08
N ASN A 79 3.85 -11.66 -6.65
CA ASN A 79 2.53 -12.27 -6.54
C ASN A 79 2.51 -13.22 -5.33
N TYR A 80 1.94 -12.78 -4.21
CA TYR A 80 1.94 -13.55 -2.96
C TYR A 80 1.21 -14.90 -3.05
N GLN A 81 0.46 -15.16 -4.13
CA GLN A 81 -0.22 -16.44 -4.34
C GLN A 81 0.71 -17.50 -4.94
N THR A 82 1.75 -17.09 -5.63
CA THR A 82 2.70 -17.99 -6.33
C THR A 82 4.11 -17.90 -5.79
N ASP A 83 4.48 -16.76 -5.21
CA ASP A 83 5.84 -16.46 -4.82
C ASP A 83 6.04 -16.55 -3.29
N ASP A 84 7.22 -17.00 -2.87
CA ASP A 84 7.69 -16.78 -1.51
C ASP A 84 8.13 -15.32 -1.36
N ILE A 85 7.35 -14.54 -0.60
CA ILE A 85 7.59 -13.10 -0.41
C ILE A 85 8.99 -12.84 0.15
N THR A 86 9.41 -13.61 1.16
CA THR A 86 10.72 -13.41 1.81
C THR A 86 11.87 -13.63 0.83
N ALA A 87 11.82 -14.71 0.07
CA ALA A 87 12.85 -15.05 -0.91
C ALA A 87 12.85 -14.04 -2.08
N ALA A 88 11.66 -13.66 -2.56
CA ALA A 88 11.52 -12.68 -3.64
C ALA A 88 12.06 -11.31 -3.23
N VAL A 89 11.72 -10.81 -2.04
CA VAL A 89 12.26 -9.52 -1.56
C VAL A 89 13.78 -9.58 -1.41
N LYS A 90 14.34 -10.66 -0.85
CA LYS A 90 15.80 -10.82 -0.73
C LYS A 90 16.52 -10.88 -2.09
N THR A 91 15.86 -11.42 -3.10
CA THR A 91 16.41 -11.43 -4.48
C THR A 91 16.36 -10.03 -5.08
N LEU A 92 15.24 -9.33 -4.94
CA LEU A 92 15.03 -8.00 -5.49
C LEU A 92 15.77 -6.89 -4.71
N ALA A 93 15.94 -7.06 -3.41
CA ALA A 93 16.60 -6.15 -2.50
C ALA A 93 17.53 -6.95 -1.55
N PRO A 94 18.74 -7.31 -1.97
CA PRO A 94 19.65 -8.18 -1.19
C PRO A 94 19.99 -7.65 0.20
N GLU A 95 20.03 -6.33 0.37
CA GLU A 95 20.25 -5.70 1.68
C GLU A 95 18.97 -5.63 2.56
N GLY A 96 17.82 -5.99 2.00
CA GLY A 96 16.50 -5.88 2.64
C GLY A 96 15.77 -4.58 2.31
N ALA A 97 14.50 -4.51 2.72
CA ALA A 97 13.65 -3.34 2.55
C ALA A 97 13.92 -2.30 3.66
N ASP A 98 14.13 -1.04 3.28
CA ASP A 98 14.25 0.07 4.24
C ASP A 98 12.89 0.43 4.85
N ILE A 99 11.84 0.43 4.00
CA ILE A 99 10.46 0.73 4.42
C ILE A 99 9.53 -0.37 3.92
N TYR A 100 8.64 -0.83 4.79
CA TYR A 100 7.50 -1.65 4.43
C TYR A 100 6.20 -0.92 4.75
N PHE A 101 5.42 -0.59 3.71
CA PHE A 101 4.09 0.02 3.84
C PHE A 101 3.05 -1.09 3.92
N ASP A 102 2.58 -1.39 5.12
CA ASP A 102 1.70 -2.51 5.40
C ASP A 102 0.22 -2.14 5.37
N ASN A 103 -0.49 -2.64 4.35
CA ASN A 103 -1.94 -2.56 4.24
C ASN A 103 -2.64 -3.89 4.61
N VAL A 104 -1.88 -4.98 4.81
CA VAL A 104 -2.41 -6.35 4.86
C VAL A 104 -2.28 -7.00 6.22
N GLY A 105 -1.14 -6.85 6.90
CA GLY A 105 -0.87 -7.55 8.15
C GLY A 105 -0.65 -9.06 7.96
N GLY A 106 -0.88 -9.81 9.02
CA GLY A 106 -0.96 -11.28 9.02
C GLY A 106 0.21 -11.99 8.33
N PRO A 107 -0.07 -12.95 7.43
CA PRO A 107 0.97 -13.73 6.76
C PRO A 107 1.95 -12.88 5.94
N VAL A 108 1.48 -11.79 5.33
CA VAL A 108 2.34 -10.90 4.54
C VAL A 108 3.31 -10.15 5.45
N LEU A 109 2.85 -9.63 6.58
CA LEU A 109 3.72 -9.02 7.59
C LEU A 109 4.75 -10.02 8.11
N ASN A 110 4.32 -11.24 8.46
CA ASN A 110 5.22 -12.32 8.90
C ASN A 110 6.32 -12.60 7.86
N ALA A 111 5.99 -12.64 6.58
CA ALA A 111 6.95 -12.86 5.51
C ALA A 111 7.89 -11.66 5.29
N MET A 112 7.42 -10.45 5.56
CA MET A 112 8.23 -9.24 5.40
C MET A 112 9.25 -9.02 6.52
N LEU A 113 8.94 -9.40 7.77
CA LEU A 113 9.85 -9.19 8.91
C LEU A 113 11.30 -9.67 8.65
N PRO A 114 11.54 -10.91 8.15
CA PRO A 114 12.89 -11.40 7.85
C PRO A 114 13.49 -10.82 6.54
N ALA A 115 12.74 -10.03 5.80
CA ALA A 115 13.18 -9.39 4.57
C ALA A 115 13.45 -7.88 4.73
N MET A 116 13.25 -7.35 5.94
CA MET A 116 13.59 -5.97 6.26
C MET A 116 15.10 -5.78 6.43
N LYS A 117 15.59 -4.61 6.08
CA LYS A 117 16.95 -4.16 6.39
C LYS A 117 17.08 -3.87 7.88
N VAL A 118 18.30 -3.95 8.43
CA VAL A 118 18.59 -3.49 9.79
C VAL A 118 18.22 -1.99 9.92
N TYR A 119 17.52 -1.62 11.00
CA TYR A 119 16.89 -0.32 11.22
C TYR A 119 15.75 0.02 10.27
N GLY A 120 15.21 -0.97 9.54
CA GLY A 120 14.06 -0.79 8.65
C GLY A 120 12.81 -0.35 9.43
N ARG A 121 11.89 0.30 8.69
CA ARG A 121 10.63 0.82 9.23
C ARG A 121 9.44 0.11 8.63
N ILE A 122 8.48 -0.23 9.48
CA ILE A 122 7.20 -0.82 9.09
C ILE A 122 6.11 0.18 9.42
N ILE A 123 5.39 0.62 8.39
CA ILE A 123 4.27 1.55 8.48
C ILE A 123 2.98 0.73 8.55
N GLY A 124 2.40 0.58 9.73
CA GLY A 124 1.13 -0.12 9.91
C GLY A 124 -0.05 0.76 9.49
N CYS A 125 -0.47 0.64 8.23
CA CYS A 125 -1.57 1.38 7.64
C CYS A 125 -2.90 0.63 7.75
N GLY A 126 -2.89 -0.70 7.63
CA GLY A 126 -4.09 -1.53 7.69
C GLY A 126 -3.76 -3.00 7.88
N MET A 127 -4.80 -3.79 8.18
CA MET A 127 -4.69 -5.23 8.41
C MET A 127 -5.83 -5.97 7.70
N ILE A 128 -5.97 -5.77 6.38
CA ILE A 128 -7.14 -6.27 5.63
C ILE A 128 -7.26 -7.80 5.68
N SER A 129 -6.17 -8.52 5.94
CA SER A 129 -6.20 -9.98 6.17
C SER A 129 -7.01 -10.38 7.40
N ASP A 130 -7.19 -9.48 8.36
CA ASP A 130 -7.86 -9.77 9.63
C ASP A 130 -9.21 -9.06 9.81
N TYR A 131 -9.61 -8.14 8.92
CA TYR A 131 -10.86 -7.38 9.09
C TYR A 131 -12.13 -8.23 9.19
N ASN A 132 -12.14 -9.41 8.57
CA ASN A 132 -13.27 -10.34 8.61
C ASN A 132 -13.04 -11.55 9.55
N ARG A 133 -11.95 -11.56 10.32
CA ARG A 133 -11.63 -12.66 11.23
C ARG A 133 -12.04 -12.29 12.64
N THR A 134 -13.00 -13.04 13.20
CA THR A 134 -13.53 -12.78 14.55
C THR A 134 -12.87 -13.65 15.63
N ASP A 135 -12.46 -14.86 15.26
CA ASP A 135 -12.14 -15.90 16.26
C ASP A 135 -10.67 -16.30 16.32
N ASN A 136 -9.89 -16.02 15.28
CA ASN A 136 -8.46 -16.35 15.22
C ASN A 136 -7.73 -15.30 14.36
N PRO A 137 -7.25 -14.21 14.94
CA PRO A 137 -6.39 -13.27 14.23
C PRO A 137 -5.13 -13.99 13.75
N ASN A 138 -4.58 -13.56 12.63
CA ASN A 138 -3.33 -14.14 12.12
C ASN A 138 -2.20 -13.86 13.12
N PRO A 139 -1.53 -14.91 13.67
CA PRO A 139 -0.46 -14.68 14.63
C PRO A 139 0.78 -14.10 13.93
N ILE A 140 1.46 -13.20 14.62
CA ILE A 140 2.82 -12.81 14.26
C ILE A 140 3.77 -13.75 15.00
N THR A 141 4.43 -14.63 14.27
CA THR A 141 5.20 -15.74 14.84
C THR A 141 6.70 -15.47 14.92
N ASN A 142 7.20 -14.49 14.18
CA ASN A 142 8.62 -14.19 14.04
C ASN A 142 9.01 -12.79 14.54
N LEU A 143 8.37 -12.35 15.62
CA LEU A 143 8.69 -11.05 16.26
C LEU A 143 10.17 -10.91 16.69
N TRP A 144 10.92 -12.01 16.79
CA TRP A 144 12.36 -11.95 17.02
C TRP A 144 13.10 -11.10 15.96
N GLU A 145 12.59 -11.04 14.75
CA GLU A 145 13.15 -10.18 13.70
C GLU A 145 13.10 -8.69 14.04
N MET A 146 12.14 -8.27 14.85
CA MET A 146 12.08 -6.90 15.37
C MET A 146 13.32 -6.56 16.21
N VAL A 147 13.79 -7.51 17.00
CA VAL A 147 14.96 -7.35 17.87
C VAL A 147 16.25 -7.50 17.08
N SER A 148 16.39 -8.60 16.32
CA SER A 148 17.62 -8.92 15.62
C SER A 148 17.96 -7.90 14.53
N ARG A 149 16.95 -7.28 13.92
CA ARG A 149 17.10 -6.24 12.89
C ARG A 149 16.88 -4.83 13.41
N GLN A 150 16.59 -4.67 14.70
CA GLN A 150 16.36 -3.35 15.34
C GLN A 150 15.28 -2.55 14.59
N LEU A 151 14.17 -3.21 14.20
CA LEU A 151 13.12 -2.61 13.40
C LEU A 151 12.27 -1.63 14.21
N THR A 152 11.73 -0.63 13.54
CA THR A 152 10.66 0.22 14.06
C THR A 152 9.35 -0.16 13.37
N MET A 153 8.30 -0.49 14.12
CA MET A 153 6.95 -0.67 13.61
C MET A 153 6.02 0.36 14.24
N GLN A 154 5.36 1.15 13.39
CA GLN A 154 4.46 2.20 13.87
C GLN A 154 3.14 2.18 13.08
N GLY A 155 2.04 2.02 13.83
CA GLY A 155 0.69 2.23 13.30
C GLY A 155 0.30 3.70 13.33
N PHE A 156 -0.63 4.11 12.46
CA PHE A 156 -1.16 5.46 12.43
C PHE A 156 -2.60 5.50 11.91
N LEU A 157 -3.30 6.57 12.26
CA LEU A 157 -4.62 6.89 11.73
C LEU A 157 -4.59 8.31 11.17
N LEU A 158 -5.12 8.49 9.96
CA LEU A 158 -5.15 9.79 9.27
C LEU A 158 -5.73 10.93 10.13
N PRO A 159 -6.81 10.74 10.91
CA PRO A 159 -7.37 11.80 11.76
C PRO A 159 -6.37 12.40 12.78
N THR A 160 -5.35 11.66 13.20
CA THR A 160 -4.31 12.17 14.12
C THR A 160 -3.39 13.21 13.46
N TYR A 161 -3.37 13.24 12.13
CA TYR A 161 -2.50 14.10 11.32
C TYR A 161 -3.26 15.21 10.58
N GLN A 162 -4.46 15.59 11.06
CA GLN A 162 -5.33 16.57 10.39
C GLN A 162 -4.63 17.87 10.00
N ALA A 163 -3.71 18.37 10.83
CA ALA A 163 -2.95 19.59 10.54
C ALA A 163 -2.03 19.46 9.31
N LYS A 164 -1.67 18.24 8.93
CA LYS A 164 -0.78 17.95 7.78
C LYS A 164 -1.56 17.63 6.50
N VAL A 165 -2.84 17.30 6.59
CA VAL A 165 -3.67 16.87 5.46
C VAL A 165 -3.75 17.96 4.37
N PRO A 166 -3.95 19.27 4.66
CA PRO A 166 -4.01 20.29 3.61
C PRO A 166 -2.75 20.35 2.74
N ALA A 167 -1.57 20.27 3.34
CA ALA A 167 -0.31 20.26 2.59
C ALA A 167 -0.14 18.98 1.75
N ALA A 168 -0.51 17.83 2.30
CA ALA A 168 -0.51 16.56 1.57
C ALA A 168 -1.45 16.61 0.35
N MET A 169 -2.65 17.16 0.52
CA MET A 169 -3.64 17.28 -0.54
C MET A 169 -3.15 18.21 -1.66
N ALA A 170 -2.58 19.37 -1.33
CA ALA A 170 -2.04 20.30 -2.32
C ALA A 170 -0.94 19.64 -3.17
N GLN A 171 -0.05 18.87 -2.55
CA GLN A 171 1.01 18.16 -3.27
C GLN A 171 0.45 17.05 -4.16
N LEU A 172 -0.57 16.31 -3.69
CA LEU A 172 -1.23 15.28 -4.48
C LEU A 172 -1.99 15.88 -5.68
N GLU A 173 -2.65 17.03 -5.51
CA GLU A 173 -3.30 17.76 -6.61
C GLU A 173 -2.30 18.15 -7.69
N GLU A 174 -1.14 18.66 -7.31
CA GLU A 174 -0.06 18.99 -8.25
C GLU A 174 0.42 17.74 -9.00
N TRP A 175 0.70 16.64 -8.31
CA TRP A 175 1.21 15.42 -8.94
C TRP A 175 0.19 14.73 -9.85
N ILE A 176 -1.07 14.70 -9.45
CA ILE A 176 -2.15 14.13 -10.27
C ILE A 176 -2.44 15.05 -11.45
N GLY A 177 -2.54 16.36 -11.23
CA GLY A 177 -2.80 17.36 -12.28
C GLY A 177 -1.69 17.43 -13.33
N SER A 178 -0.44 17.19 -12.95
CA SER A 178 0.71 17.10 -13.89
C SER A 178 0.91 15.72 -14.50
N GLY A 179 0.08 14.73 -14.17
CA GLY A 179 0.21 13.35 -14.68
C GLY A 179 1.37 12.56 -14.07
N LYS A 180 2.01 13.06 -13.01
CA LYS A 180 3.08 12.32 -12.30
C LYS A 180 2.54 11.15 -11.48
N ILE A 181 1.29 11.24 -11.03
CA ILE A 181 0.56 10.15 -10.39
C ILE A 181 -0.64 9.76 -11.27
N ILE A 182 -0.73 8.48 -11.57
CA ILE A 182 -1.84 7.88 -12.31
C ILE A 182 -2.88 7.40 -11.33
N VAL A 183 -4.13 7.81 -11.54
CA VAL A 183 -5.27 7.41 -10.72
C VAL A 183 -6.10 6.38 -11.48
N ILE A 184 -6.33 5.23 -10.86
CA ILE A 184 -7.27 4.22 -11.36
C ILE A 184 -8.45 4.13 -10.40
N GLU A 185 -9.65 4.22 -10.96
CA GLU A 185 -10.92 4.04 -10.26
C GLU A 185 -11.68 2.85 -10.83
N ASN A 186 -12.15 1.98 -9.95
CA ASN A 186 -13.04 0.86 -10.30
C ASN A 186 -14.47 1.29 -10.01
N ILE A 187 -15.16 1.82 -11.03
CA ILE A 187 -16.50 2.38 -10.89
C ILE A 187 -17.56 1.33 -11.21
N THR A 188 -18.46 1.07 -10.26
CA THR A 188 -19.64 0.24 -10.44
C THR A 188 -20.87 1.15 -10.56
N GLU A 189 -21.66 0.99 -11.60
CA GLU A 189 -22.86 1.79 -11.85
C GLU A 189 -24.05 1.27 -11.03
N GLY A 190 -24.83 2.19 -10.44
CA GLY A 190 -26.10 1.94 -9.77
C GLY A 190 -25.99 1.47 -8.31
N PHE A 191 -26.80 2.07 -7.43
CA PHE A 191 -26.83 1.78 -5.99
C PHE A 191 -27.10 0.29 -5.68
N ALA A 192 -27.96 -0.37 -6.45
CA ALA A 192 -28.32 -1.78 -6.27
C ALA A 192 -27.10 -2.72 -6.38
N ASN A 193 -26.02 -2.31 -7.06
CA ASN A 193 -24.80 -3.07 -7.23
C ASN A 193 -23.77 -2.86 -6.10
N THR A 194 -24.07 -2.05 -5.09
CA THR A 194 -23.18 -1.79 -3.95
C THR A 194 -22.73 -3.07 -3.23
N PRO A 195 -23.62 -4.04 -2.92
CA PRO A 195 -23.18 -5.28 -2.26
C PRO A 195 -22.18 -6.08 -3.11
N LYS A 196 -22.42 -6.15 -4.42
CA LYS A 196 -21.49 -6.83 -5.34
C LYS A 196 -20.14 -6.12 -5.40
N ALA A 197 -20.14 -4.78 -5.53
CA ALA A 197 -18.92 -3.98 -5.54
C ALA A 197 -18.09 -4.17 -4.26
N PHE A 198 -18.76 -4.25 -3.10
CA PHE A 198 -18.12 -4.53 -1.83
C PHE A 198 -17.51 -5.94 -1.78
N CYS A 199 -18.25 -6.96 -2.23
CA CYS A 199 -17.72 -8.33 -2.33
C CYS A 199 -16.51 -8.42 -3.29
N ASP A 200 -16.55 -7.71 -4.42
CA ASP A 200 -15.44 -7.68 -5.37
C ASP A 200 -14.20 -6.97 -4.77
N LEU A 201 -14.39 -5.91 -3.98
CA LEU A 201 -13.33 -5.26 -3.23
C LEU A 201 -12.70 -6.23 -2.21
N MET A 202 -13.53 -6.86 -1.36
CA MET A 202 -13.07 -7.76 -0.30
C MET A 202 -12.41 -9.04 -0.83
N SER A 203 -12.80 -9.48 -2.03
CA SER A 203 -12.16 -10.61 -2.72
C SER A 203 -10.92 -10.22 -3.54
N GLY A 204 -10.50 -8.95 -3.47
CA GLY A 204 -9.30 -8.47 -4.14
C GLY A 204 -9.42 -8.44 -5.67
N LYS A 205 -10.62 -8.34 -6.24
CA LYS A 205 -10.81 -8.27 -7.71
C LYS A 205 -10.58 -6.87 -8.27
N THR A 206 -10.69 -5.83 -7.42
CA THR A 206 -10.58 -4.44 -7.86
C THR A 206 -9.13 -3.98 -8.00
N VAL A 207 -8.93 -2.92 -8.79
CA VAL A 207 -7.67 -2.17 -8.92
C VAL A 207 -7.97 -0.71 -8.63
N GLY A 208 -7.09 -0.03 -7.91
CA GLY A 208 -7.28 1.35 -7.50
C GLY A 208 -8.43 1.53 -6.51
N LYS A 209 -9.12 2.65 -6.60
CA LYS A 209 -10.25 2.97 -5.72
C LYS A 209 -11.54 2.38 -6.24
N ALA A 210 -12.19 1.52 -5.44
CA ALA A 210 -13.55 1.05 -5.71
C ALA A 210 -14.57 2.13 -5.34
N LEU A 211 -15.44 2.46 -6.28
CA LEU A 211 -16.51 3.45 -6.15
C LEU A 211 -17.83 2.88 -6.70
N VAL A 212 -18.93 3.34 -6.13
CA VAL A 212 -20.26 3.10 -6.70
C VAL A 212 -20.85 4.45 -7.13
N LYS A 213 -21.16 4.57 -8.42
CA LYS A 213 -21.84 5.75 -8.95
C LYS A 213 -23.35 5.57 -8.77
N ILE A 214 -23.95 6.50 -8.07
CA ILE A 214 -25.40 6.54 -7.83
C ILE A 214 -26.01 7.48 -8.85
N ASP A 215 -26.86 6.94 -9.72
CA ASP A 215 -27.64 7.77 -10.64
C ASP A 215 -28.76 8.46 -9.84
N HIS A 216 -28.99 9.74 -10.14
CA HIS A 216 -30.09 10.54 -9.59
C HIS A 216 -31.31 10.41 -10.46
#